data_c1bc24326ace37d5bf8f35b3cff6388d
#
_entry.id   c1bc24326ace37d5bf8f35b3cff6388d
#
_cell.length_a   1.000
_cell.length_b   1.000
_cell.length_c   1.000
_cell.angle_alpha   90.00
_cell.angle_beta   90.00
_cell.angle_gamma   90.00
#
_symmetry.space_group_name_H-M   'P 1'
#
loop_
_entity.id
_entity.type
_entity.pdbx_description
1 polymer ?
#
loop_
_entity_poly.entity_id
_entity_poly.type
_entity_poly.pdbx_seq_one_letter_code
_entity_poly.pdbx_strand_id
1 'polypeptide(L)'
;MTSYIDAGSIVAGAAGLSLWQAYLGMSGFQMGLLAALSSNAASAAVGALIGGRICDKYGRKFVYTYDLLIYIVGMLLIVFGVNYPMLLGGYIIVGLGVGADVVASWTLIAEEAPAKDRAKHCGSAQFAWALGPAVVLLMSAWLNTYGLMGNRIVFAHLIIIAAWVWYQRLKMPESKDWRAAKEEEERLIREGKVEKVSYATLLSGINLKTVLFLCGVYTIWNLCASTWGFFMPYIFENVGKLSNSVSQLMSVGSFVISFLATFFIFMQLGDRMSRRLLYGIIGGIYVIAWFVWTLPADMLSMWMLIMFVVFAGVNNGSGQQAFYQLWCSELFPTKYRATAQGLTFFITRILAAIWGFSVPMIMESFGFRYAAMLIVAFAAISWLVGTIGAPKTEGKTLKQIEIERYGHEVK
;
A
#
# COMPACT_ATOMS: atom_id res chain seq x y z
N MET A 1 -5.30 -1.64 -12.26
CA MET A 1 -4.28 -2.58 -12.78
C MET A 1 -2.86 -2.27 -12.30
N THR A 2 -2.47 -1.01 -12.11
CA THR A 2 -1.15 -0.70 -11.54
C THR A 2 -0.95 -1.24 -10.12
N SER A 3 -1.96 -1.19 -9.28
CA SER A 3 -1.90 -1.85 -7.97
C SER A 3 -1.64 -3.36 -8.06
N TYR A 4 -2.06 -4.01 -9.15
CA TYR A 4 -1.74 -5.41 -9.44
C TYR A 4 -0.24 -5.62 -9.69
N ILE A 5 0.35 -4.80 -10.56
CA ILE A 5 1.78 -4.92 -10.88
C ILE A 5 2.67 -4.50 -9.71
N ASP A 6 2.23 -3.54 -8.90
CA ASP A 6 2.91 -3.14 -7.67
C ASP A 6 3.01 -4.33 -6.69
N ALA A 7 1.88 -4.82 -6.21
CA ALA A 7 1.84 -5.93 -5.26
C ALA A 7 2.44 -7.22 -5.85
N GLY A 8 2.22 -7.47 -7.15
CA GLY A 8 2.82 -8.59 -7.88
C GLY A 8 4.34 -8.55 -7.88
N SER A 9 4.94 -7.37 -8.09
CA SER A 9 6.40 -7.21 -8.11
C SER A 9 7.05 -7.47 -6.75
N ILE A 10 6.38 -7.06 -5.66
CA ILE A 10 6.83 -7.32 -4.29
C ILE A 10 6.91 -8.83 -4.04
N VAL A 11 5.84 -9.53 -4.37
CA VAL A 11 5.73 -10.97 -4.11
C VAL A 11 6.61 -11.79 -5.06
N ALA A 12 6.75 -11.37 -6.33
CA ALA A 12 7.69 -11.99 -7.26
C ALA A 12 9.14 -11.90 -6.77
N GLY A 13 9.50 -10.75 -6.18
CA GLY A 13 10.80 -10.53 -5.56
C GLY A 13 11.03 -11.43 -4.35
N ALA A 14 10.06 -11.51 -3.46
CA ALA A 14 10.11 -12.37 -2.29
C ALA A 14 10.22 -13.86 -2.66
N ALA A 15 9.40 -14.33 -3.61
CA ALA A 15 9.39 -15.71 -4.10
C ALA A 15 10.70 -16.11 -4.82
N GLY A 16 11.37 -15.15 -5.47
CA GLY A 16 12.62 -15.40 -6.19
C GLY A 16 13.89 -15.12 -5.39
N LEU A 17 13.80 -14.60 -4.17
CA LEU A 17 14.97 -14.09 -3.44
C LEU A 17 16.09 -15.12 -3.25
N SER A 18 15.74 -16.34 -2.86
CA SER A 18 16.70 -17.44 -2.69
C SER A 18 17.36 -17.87 -4.03
N LEU A 19 16.60 -17.82 -5.12
CA LEU A 19 17.11 -18.13 -6.46
C LEU A 19 18.13 -17.08 -6.91
N TRP A 20 17.83 -15.81 -6.69
CA TRP A 20 18.76 -14.71 -6.97
C TRP A 20 19.99 -14.75 -6.07
N GLN A 21 19.81 -15.10 -4.79
CA GLN A 21 20.94 -15.28 -3.86
C GLN A 21 21.89 -16.35 -4.36
N ALA A 22 21.36 -17.51 -4.74
CA ALA A 22 22.18 -18.61 -5.25
C ALA A 22 22.87 -18.25 -6.57
N TYR A 23 22.18 -17.58 -7.48
CA TYR A 23 22.72 -17.20 -8.79
C TYR A 23 23.83 -16.14 -8.72
N LEU A 24 23.66 -15.12 -7.87
CA LEU A 24 24.59 -13.97 -7.77
C LEU A 24 25.58 -14.08 -6.61
N GLY A 25 25.49 -15.13 -5.79
CA GLY A 25 26.33 -15.31 -4.59
C GLY A 25 26.14 -14.18 -3.56
N MET A 26 24.89 -13.70 -3.38
CA MET A 26 24.61 -12.55 -2.53
C MET A 26 24.86 -12.85 -1.06
N SER A 27 25.56 -11.94 -0.37
CA SER A 27 25.71 -11.97 1.08
C SER A 27 24.38 -11.59 1.79
N GLY A 28 24.27 -11.90 3.07
CA GLY A 28 23.13 -11.48 3.90
C GLY A 28 22.94 -9.97 3.92
N PHE A 29 24.04 -9.20 3.93
CA PHE A 29 23.98 -7.73 3.83
C PHE A 29 23.39 -7.26 2.49
N GLN A 30 23.78 -7.87 1.39
CA GLN A 30 23.25 -7.54 0.06
C GLN A 30 21.76 -7.87 -0.07
N MET A 31 21.31 -8.99 0.49
CA MET A 31 19.87 -9.33 0.57
C MET A 31 19.10 -8.33 1.42
N GLY A 32 19.63 -7.96 2.58
CA GLY A 32 19.05 -6.94 3.45
C GLY A 32 18.93 -5.59 2.74
N LEU A 33 19.96 -5.17 2.02
CA LEU A 33 19.97 -3.93 1.26
C LEU A 33 18.96 -3.98 0.10
N LEU A 34 18.86 -5.11 -0.60
CA LEU A 34 17.86 -5.31 -1.65
C LEU A 34 16.43 -5.18 -1.09
N ALA A 35 16.15 -5.80 0.05
CA ALA A 35 14.85 -5.69 0.71
C ALA A 35 14.55 -4.25 1.18
N ALA A 36 15.54 -3.57 1.78
CA ALA A 36 15.39 -2.20 2.28
C ALA A 36 15.20 -1.15 1.18
N LEU A 37 15.78 -1.38 0.00
CA LEU A 37 15.66 -0.49 -1.16
C LEU A 37 14.68 -1.02 -2.23
N SER A 38 13.90 -2.06 -1.90
CA SER A 38 12.92 -2.65 -2.81
C SER A 38 11.74 -1.72 -3.11
N SER A 39 10.92 -2.16 -4.06
CA SER A 39 9.70 -1.46 -4.49
C SER A 39 8.66 -1.25 -3.37
N ASN A 40 8.78 -1.96 -2.25
CA ASN A 40 7.86 -1.80 -1.10
C ASN A 40 8.45 -0.99 0.07
N ALA A 41 9.68 -0.51 -0.03
CA ALA A 41 10.40 0.13 1.06
C ALA A 41 10.89 1.55 0.70
N ALA A 42 12.17 1.84 0.94
CA ALA A 42 12.70 3.21 0.84
C ALA A 42 12.59 3.82 -0.57
N SER A 43 12.77 3.05 -1.65
CA SER A 43 12.63 3.59 -3.00
C SER A 43 11.19 3.99 -3.33
N ALA A 44 10.19 3.21 -2.92
CA ALA A 44 8.79 3.58 -3.07
C ALA A 44 8.41 4.80 -2.20
N ALA A 45 8.98 4.90 -0.99
CA ALA A 45 8.81 6.09 -0.15
C ALA A 45 9.28 7.36 -0.87
N VAL A 46 10.51 7.34 -1.40
CA VAL A 46 11.09 8.46 -2.16
C VAL A 46 10.29 8.74 -3.42
N GLY A 47 9.90 7.69 -4.16
CA GLY A 47 9.06 7.79 -5.36
C GLY A 47 7.72 8.48 -5.07
N ALA A 48 7.06 8.13 -3.98
CA ALA A 48 5.79 8.74 -3.57
C ALA A 48 5.95 10.22 -3.15
N LEU A 49 7.01 10.53 -2.41
CA LEU A 49 7.28 11.90 -1.97
C LEU A 49 7.53 12.84 -3.16
N ILE A 50 8.38 12.43 -4.10
CA ILE A 50 8.71 13.18 -5.30
C ILE A 50 7.52 13.17 -6.27
N GLY A 51 6.93 12.00 -6.51
CA GLY A 51 5.81 11.79 -7.43
C GLY A 51 4.57 12.57 -7.04
N GLY A 52 4.25 12.67 -5.74
CA GLY A 52 3.13 13.47 -5.25
C GLY A 52 3.27 14.94 -5.61
N ARG A 53 4.47 15.52 -5.43
CA ARG A 53 4.73 16.91 -5.81
C ARG A 53 4.72 17.13 -7.31
N ILE A 54 5.28 16.20 -8.08
CA ILE A 54 5.24 16.24 -9.55
C ILE A 54 3.79 16.14 -10.03
N CYS A 55 2.98 15.27 -9.42
CA CYS A 55 1.58 15.06 -9.75
C CYS A 55 0.73 16.31 -9.54
N ASP A 56 0.90 17.03 -8.44
CA ASP A 56 0.18 18.28 -8.20
C ASP A 56 0.66 19.42 -9.13
N LYS A 57 1.98 19.47 -9.43
CA LYS A 57 2.55 20.54 -10.26
C LYS A 57 2.27 20.38 -11.76
N TYR A 58 2.43 19.17 -12.31
CA TYR A 58 2.42 18.90 -13.74
C TYR A 58 1.18 18.11 -14.22
N GLY A 59 0.36 17.64 -13.29
CA GLY A 59 -0.86 16.89 -13.56
C GLY A 59 -0.72 15.38 -13.34
N ARG A 60 -1.89 14.75 -13.22
CA ARG A 60 -1.99 13.30 -12.98
C ARG A 60 -1.55 12.52 -14.22
N LYS A 61 -1.94 13.01 -15.40
CA LYS A 61 -1.58 12.40 -16.69
C LYS A 61 -0.07 12.41 -16.94
N PHE A 62 0.64 13.46 -16.52
CA PHE A 62 2.10 13.52 -16.63
C PHE A 62 2.74 12.35 -15.90
N VAL A 63 2.39 12.14 -14.62
CA VAL A 63 2.92 11.02 -13.83
C VAL A 63 2.55 9.70 -14.49
N TYR A 64 1.29 9.48 -14.86
CA TYR A 64 0.82 8.26 -15.53
C TYR A 64 1.51 7.90 -16.84
N THR A 65 2.05 8.89 -17.54
CA THR A 65 2.77 8.65 -18.79
C THR A 65 4.18 8.11 -18.53
N TYR A 66 4.83 8.56 -17.45
CA TYR A 66 6.25 8.28 -17.23
C TYR A 66 6.51 7.25 -16.14
N ASP A 67 5.66 7.10 -15.13
CA ASP A 67 5.85 6.16 -14.02
C ASP A 67 5.96 4.70 -14.47
N LEU A 68 5.05 4.26 -15.36
CA LEU A 68 5.06 2.91 -15.90
C LEU A 68 6.22 2.65 -16.86
N LEU A 69 6.72 3.67 -17.57
CA LEU A 69 7.94 3.54 -18.36
C LEU A 69 9.15 3.34 -17.45
N ILE A 70 9.25 4.12 -16.36
CA ILE A 70 10.28 3.96 -15.34
C ILE A 70 10.18 2.55 -14.73
N TYR A 71 8.97 2.09 -14.39
CA TYR A 71 8.72 0.75 -13.88
C TYR A 71 9.20 -0.33 -14.86
N ILE A 72 8.84 -0.24 -16.15
CA ILE A 72 9.23 -1.20 -17.19
C ILE A 72 10.75 -1.26 -17.33
N VAL A 73 11.45 -0.10 -17.34
CA VAL A 73 12.92 -0.06 -17.38
C VAL A 73 13.52 -0.78 -16.18
N GLY A 74 13.03 -0.52 -14.98
CA GLY A 74 13.50 -1.22 -13.77
C GLY A 74 13.24 -2.72 -13.82
N MET A 75 12.07 -3.14 -14.31
CA MET A 75 11.72 -4.56 -14.48
C MET A 75 12.60 -5.26 -15.52
N LEU A 76 12.94 -4.59 -16.62
CA LEU A 76 13.89 -5.14 -17.60
C LEU A 76 15.26 -5.37 -16.98
N LEU A 77 15.74 -4.44 -16.13
CA LEU A 77 16.99 -4.64 -15.40
C LEU A 77 16.93 -5.86 -14.46
N ILE A 78 15.76 -6.13 -13.84
CA ILE A 78 15.57 -7.33 -13.01
C ILE A 78 15.55 -8.59 -13.88
N VAL A 79 14.72 -8.63 -14.93
CA VAL A 79 14.56 -9.81 -15.80
C VAL A 79 15.89 -10.23 -16.45
N PHE A 80 16.65 -9.26 -16.93
CA PHE A 80 17.96 -9.50 -17.57
C PHE A 80 19.14 -9.38 -16.61
N GLY A 81 18.91 -9.29 -15.29
CA GLY A 81 19.93 -9.14 -14.27
C GLY A 81 20.99 -10.24 -14.33
N VAL A 82 22.25 -9.84 -14.47
CA VAL A 82 23.42 -10.72 -14.51
C VAL A 82 24.40 -10.46 -13.37
N ASN A 83 24.19 -9.38 -12.61
CA ASN A 83 24.98 -9.01 -11.46
C ASN A 83 24.14 -8.27 -10.41
N TYR A 84 24.67 -8.19 -9.19
CA TYR A 84 23.96 -7.57 -8.06
C TYR A 84 23.64 -6.07 -8.28
N PRO A 85 24.56 -5.21 -8.78
CA PRO A 85 24.23 -3.80 -9.04
C PRO A 85 23.07 -3.60 -10.02
N MET A 86 22.97 -4.44 -11.05
CA MET A 86 21.89 -4.39 -12.03
C MET A 86 20.56 -4.78 -11.38
N LEU A 87 20.56 -5.84 -10.57
CA LEU A 87 19.39 -6.28 -9.82
C LEU A 87 18.93 -5.20 -8.83
N LEU A 88 19.84 -4.68 -8.02
CA LEU A 88 19.55 -3.62 -7.04
C LEU A 88 19.05 -2.34 -7.71
N GLY A 89 19.70 -1.90 -8.78
CA GLY A 89 19.29 -0.74 -9.58
C GLY A 89 17.88 -0.93 -10.15
N GLY A 90 17.57 -2.13 -10.64
CA GLY A 90 16.24 -2.50 -11.11
C GLY A 90 15.18 -2.33 -10.02
N TYR A 91 15.41 -2.87 -8.83
CA TYR A 91 14.47 -2.73 -7.69
C TYR A 91 14.29 -1.28 -7.22
N ILE A 92 15.36 -0.48 -7.22
CA ILE A 92 15.28 0.95 -6.88
C ILE A 92 14.41 1.69 -7.90
N ILE A 93 14.67 1.47 -9.20
CA ILE A 93 13.92 2.13 -10.28
C ILE A 93 12.44 1.72 -10.26
N VAL A 94 12.16 0.43 -10.08
CA VAL A 94 10.78 -0.07 -9.91
C VAL A 94 10.10 0.63 -8.74
N GLY A 95 10.77 0.72 -7.60
CA GLY A 95 10.21 1.37 -6.42
C GLY A 95 9.89 2.85 -6.62
N LEU A 96 10.78 3.59 -7.29
CA LEU A 96 10.52 4.99 -7.62
C LEU A 96 9.29 5.15 -8.51
N GLY A 97 9.14 4.31 -9.55
CA GLY A 97 7.96 4.31 -10.42
C GLY A 97 6.68 3.96 -9.68
N VAL A 98 6.70 2.87 -8.91
CA VAL A 98 5.56 2.41 -8.08
C VAL A 98 5.12 3.48 -7.09
N GLY A 99 6.05 4.10 -6.37
CA GLY A 99 5.73 5.13 -5.39
C GLY A 99 5.02 6.33 -6.03
N ALA A 100 5.49 6.77 -7.18
CA ALA A 100 4.86 7.87 -7.94
C ALA A 100 3.47 7.47 -8.45
N ASP A 101 3.33 6.24 -8.99
CA ASP A 101 2.06 5.73 -9.51
C ASP A 101 0.99 5.62 -8.43
N VAL A 102 1.32 5.06 -7.27
CA VAL A 102 0.37 4.87 -6.17
C VAL A 102 -0.33 6.18 -5.82
N VAL A 103 0.43 7.25 -5.67
CA VAL A 103 -0.12 8.57 -5.32
C VAL A 103 -0.98 9.13 -6.45
N ALA A 104 -0.51 9.07 -7.70
CA ALA A 104 -1.23 9.56 -8.85
C ALA A 104 -2.52 8.78 -9.10
N SER A 105 -2.47 7.44 -9.00
CA SER A 105 -3.60 6.54 -9.20
C SER A 105 -4.72 6.77 -8.20
N TRP A 106 -4.38 6.81 -6.92
CA TRP A 106 -5.38 6.99 -5.87
C TRP A 106 -6.04 8.36 -5.93
N THR A 107 -5.24 9.40 -6.23
CA THR A 107 -5.74 10.76 -6.42
C THR A 107 -6.73 10.82 -7.58
N LEU A 108 -6.35 10.31 -8.76
CA LEU A 108 -7.21 10.37 -9.94
C LEU A 108 -8.50 9.55 -9.76
N ILE A 109 -8.41 8.34 -9.20
CA ILE A 109 -9.61 7.52 -8.94
C ILE A 109 -10.61 8.28 -8.06
N ALA A 110 -10.14 8.96 -7.02
CA ALA A 110 -11.01 9.71 -6.12
C ALA A 110 -11.59 10.99 -6.76
N GLU A 111 -10.84 11.67 -7.64
CA GLU A 111 -11.29 12.86 -8.38
C GLU A 111 -12.35 12.53 -9.44
N GLU A 112 -12.19 11.41 -10.14
CA GLU A 112 -13.14 10.99 -11.18
C GLU A 112 -14.32 10.15 -10.64
N ALA A 113 -14.24 9.66 -9.40
CA ALA A 113 -15.29 8.84 -8.83
C ALA A 113 -16.52 9.65 -8.42
N PRO A 114 -17.75 9.20 -8.77
CA PRO A 114 -18.97 9.82 -8.27
C PRO A 114 -19.01 9.82 -6.74
N ALA A 115 -19.50 10.91 -6.13
CA ALA A 115 -19.52 11.06 -4.67
C ALA A 115 -20.23 9.91 -3.94
N LYS A 116 -21.31 9.38 -4.54
CA LYS A 116 -22.13 8.29 -3.98
C LYS A 116 -21.50 6.90 -4.04
N ASP A 117 -20.49 6.70 -4.92
CA ASP A 117 -19.86 5.40 -5.19
C ASP A 117 -18.33 5.48 -5.03
N ARG A 118 -17.80 6.49 -4.33
CA ARG A 118 -16.36 6.75 -4.25
C ARG A 118 -15.59 5.63 -3.56
N ALA A 119 -16.09 5.07 -2.46
CA ALA A 119 -15.44 3.95 -1.79
C ALA A 119 -15.38 2.73 -2.71
N LYS A 120 -16.42 2.45 -3.49
CA LYS A 120 -16.46 1.37 -4.48
C LYS A 120 -15.35 1.54 -5.53
N HIS A 121 -15.18 2.75 -6.09
CA HIS A 121 -14.14 3.02 -7.08
C HIS A 121 -12.74 2.97 -6.48
N CYS A 122 -12.51 3.56 -5.31
CA CYS A 122 -11.24 3.45 -4.60
C CYS A 122 -10.91 1.99 -4.23
N GLY A 123 -11.92 1.21 -3.83
CA GLY A 123 -11.79 -0.23 -3.56
C GLY A 123 -11.32 -1.05 -4.77
N SER A 124 -11.54 -0.58 -6.00
CA SER A 124 -11.04 -1.28 -7.21
C SER A 124 -9.51 -1.34 -7.27
N ALA A 125 -8.81 -0.35 -6.74
CA ALA A 125 -7.35 -0.39 -6.63
C ALA A 125 -6.89 -1.41 -5.57
N GLN A 126 -7.58 -1.48 -4.43
CA GLN A 126 -7.30 -2.47 -3.39
C GLN A 126 -7.61 -3.90 -3.86
N PHE A 127 -8.69 -4.08 -4.61
CA PHE A 127 -9.03 -5.35 -5.26
C PHE A 127 -7.92 -5.82 -6.20
N ALA A 128 -7.44 -4.95 -7.09
CA ALA A 128 -6.34 -5.25 -7.98
C ALA A 128 -5.04 -5.52 -7.22
N TRP A 129 -4.80 -4.83 -6.10
CA TRP A 129 -3.64 -5.03 -5.23
C TRP A 129 -3.63 -6.44 -4.63
N ALA A 130 -4.75 -6.95 -4.13
CA ALA A 130 -4.85 -8.30 -3.57
C ALA A 130 -4.77 -9.40 -4.65
N LEU A 131 -5.21 -9.12 -5.88
CA LEU A 131 -5.16 -10.06 -7.00
C LEU A 131 -3.72 -10.32 -7.49
N GLY A 132 -2.85 -9.29 -7.48
CA GLY A 132 -1.46 -9.40 -7.93
C GLY A 132 -0.68 -10.52 -7.25
N PRO A 133 -0.55 -10.51 -5.91
CA PRO A 133 0.09 -11.58 -5.15
C PRO A 133 -0.48 -12.97 -5.42
N ALA A 134 -1.81 -13.10 -5.49
CA ALA A 134 -2.46 -14.38 -5.73
C ALA A 134 -2.01 -14.99 -7.06
N VAL A 135 -2.05 -14.22 -8.15
CA VAL A 135 -1.63 -14.69 -9.48
C VAL A 135 -0.13 -14.96 -9.51
N VAL A 136 0.68 -14.07 -8.95
CA VAL A 136 2.15 -14.23 -8.92
C VAL A 136 2.57 -15.46 -8.14
N LEU A 137 1.95 -15.74 -6.99
CA LEU A 137 2.25 -16.95 -6.21
C LEU A 137 1.88 -18.23 -6.96
N LEU A 138 0.71 -18.25 -7.62
CA LEU A 138 0.30 -19.37 -8.45
C LEU A 138 1.26 -19.60 -9.63
N MET A 139 1.66 -18.53 -10.32
CA MET A 139 2.66 -18.60 -11.38
C MET A 139 4.02 -19.06 -10.86
N SER A 140 4.48 -18.54 -9.73
CA SER A 140 5.75 -18.93 -9.11
C SER A 140 5.75 -20.40 -8.72
N ALA A 141 4.64 -20.90 -8.17
CA ALA A 141 4.49 -22.32 -7.83
C ALA A 141 4.52 -23.21 -9.09
N TRP A 142 3.80 -22.82 -10.15
CA TRP A 142 3.76 -23.56 -11.40
C TRP A 142 5.10 -23.55 -12.15
N LEU A 143 5.81 -22.43 -12.12
CA LEU A 143 7.10 -22.24 -12.80
C LEU A 143 8.30 -22.61 -11.92
N ASN A 144 8.10 -23.13 -10.72
CA ASN A 144 9.15 -23.44 -9.76
C ASN A 144 10.21 -24.42 -10.33
N THR A 145 9.80 -25.37 -11.17
CA THR A 145 10.69 -26.34 -11.83
C THR A 145 11.72 -25.69 -12.76
N TYR A 146 11.45 -24.49 -13.24
CA TYR A 146 12.37 -23.73 -14.11
C TYR A 146 13.35 -22.84 -13.31
N GLY A 147 13.31 -22.88 -11.97
CA GLY A 147 14.23 -22.14 -11.09
C GLY A 147 14.21 -20.64 -11.39
N LEU A 148 15.39 -20.03 -11.54
CA LEU A 148 15.51 -18.59 -11.78
C LEU A 148 14.82 -18.13 -13.08
N MET A 149 14.81 -18.97 -14.13
CA MET A 149 14.12 -18.64 -15.36
C MET A 149 12.60 -18.53 -15.12
N GLY A 150 12.03 -19.40 -14.29
CA GLY A 150 10.64 -19.30 -13.85
C GLY A 150 10.33 -17.95 -13.19
N ASN A 151 11.19 -17.50 -12.29
CA ASN A 151 11.04 -16.20 -11.65
C ASN A 151 11.16 -15.03 -12.65
N ARG A 152 12.09 -15.09 -13.60
CA ARG A 152 12.20 -14.12 -14.70
C ARG A 152 10.95 -14.06 -15.57
N ILE A 153 10.30 -15.20 -15.85
CA ILE A 153 9.01 -15.25 -16.57
C ILE A 153 7.91 -14.57 -15.75
N VAL A 154 7.88 -14.76 -14.43
CA VAL A 154 6.94 -14.07 -13.55
C VAL A 154 7.13 -12.54 -13.61
N PHE A 155 8.35 -12.03 -13.62
CA PHE A 155 8.60 -10.60 -13.82
C PHE A 155 8.25 -10.13 -15.25
N ALA A 156 8.53 -10.94 -16.27
CA ALA A 156 8.21 -10.62 -17.66
C ALA A 156 6.70 -10.44 -17.89
N HIS A 157 5.85 -11.27 -17.26
CA HIS A 157 4.40 -11.09 -17.38
C HIS A 157 3.94 -9.74 -16.79
N LEU A 158 4.57 -9.26 -15.70
CA LEU A 158 4.28 -7.95 -15.13
C LEU A 158 4.66 -6.81 -16.10
N ILE A 159 5.76 -6.97 -16.87
CA ILE A 159 6.14 -6.02 -17.92
C ILE A 159 5.06 -5.94 -19.01
N ILE A 160 4.54 -7.08 -19.44
CA ILE A 160 3.49 -7.14 -20.48
C ILE A 160 2.23 -6.40 -19.98
N ILE A 161 1.82 -6.65 -18.73
CA ILE A 161 0.67 -5.96 -18.14
C ILE A 161 0.95 -4.46 -18.00
N ALA A 162 2.14 -4.08 -17.53
CA ALA A 162 2.53 -2.68 -17.38
C ALA A 162 2.52 -1.93 -18.73
N ALA A 163 3.05 -2.55 -19.79
CA ALA A 163 3.04 -1.98 -21.14
C ALA A 163 1.61 -1.83 -21.70
N TRP A 164 0.75 -2.82 -21.46
CA TRP A 164 -0.65 -2.73 -21.86
C TRP A 164 -1.39 -1.62 -21.10
N VAL A 165 -1.20 -1.52 -19.78
CA VAL A 165 -1.79 -0.46 -18.95
C VAL A 165 -1.26 0.91 -19.37
N TRP A 166 0.05 1.03 -19.62
CA TRP A 166 0.66 2.25 -20.13
C TRP A 166 0.01 2.72 -21.43
N TYR A 167 -0.16 1.82 -22.40
CA TYR A 167 -0.83 2.12 -23.67
C TYR A 167 -2.27 2.63 -23.47
N GLN A 168 -3.03 2.03 -22.55
CA GLN A 168 -4.38 2.48 -22.22
C GLN A 168 -4.38 3.86 -21.56
N ARG A 169 -3.40 4.14 -20.69
CA ARG A 169 -3.26 5.43 -20.00
C ARG A 169 -2.92 6.60 -20.94
N LEU A 170 -2.24 6.38 -22.05
CA LEU A 170 -1.97 7.42 -23.05
C LEU A 170 -3.25 8.08 -23.56
N LYS A 171 -4.36 7.32 -23.60
CA LYS A 171 -5.68 7.80 -24.06
C LYS A 171 -6.50 8.51 -22.98
N MET A 172 -6.08 8.42 -21.72
CA MET A 172 -6.83 9.02 -20.61
C MET A 172 -6.69 10.56 -20.63
N PRO A 173 -7.79 11.29 -20.39
CA PRO A 173 -7.71 12.73 -20.21
C PRO A 173 -7.06 13.07 -18.87
N GLU A 174 -6.65 14.33 -18.71
CA GLU A 174 -6.24 14.87 -17.41
C GLU A 174 -7.46 15.09 -16.52
N SER A 175 -7.26 14.99 -15.18
CA SER A 175 -8.31 15.26 -14.18
C SER A 175 -8.95 16.62 -14.37
N LYS A 176 -10.29 16.65 -14.34
CA LYS A 176 -11.07 17.89 -14.45
C LYS A 176 -10.86 18.78 -13.22
N ASP A 177 -10.82 18.17 -12.03
CA ASP A 177 -10.61 18.88 -10.78
C ASP A 177 -9.22 19.54 -10.74
N TRP A 178 -8.19 18.83 -11.22
CA TRP A 178 -6.84 19.40 -11.32
C TRP A 178 -6.75 20.54 -12.30
N ARG A 179 -7.38 20.43 -13.49
CA ARG A 179 -7.39 21.51 -14.48
C ARG A 179 -8.03 22.76 -13.91
N ALA A 180 -9.20 22.62 -13.28
CA ALA A 180 -9.89 23.75 -12.67
C ALA A 180 -9.06 24.41 -11.55
N ALA A 181 -8.43 23.60 -10.70
CA ALA A 181 -7.53 24.10 -9.65
C ALA A 181 -6.30 24.82 -10.24
N LYS A 182 -5.75 24.31 -11.35
CA LYS A 182 -4.59 24.90 -12.03
C LYS A 182 -4.91 26.22 -12.72
N GLU A 183 -6.04 26.29 -13.41
CA GLU A 183 -6.54 27.53 -14.03
C GLU A 183 -6.78 28.63 -12.98
N GLU A 184 -7.34 28.27 -11.84
CA GLU A 184 -7.54 29.19 -10.72
C GLU A 184 -6.21 29.63 -10.10
N GLU A 185 -5.25 28.72 -9.90
CA GLU A 185 -3.90 29.07 -9.45
C GLU A 185 -3.24 30.07 -10.39
N GLU A 186 -3.29 29.85 -11.70
CA GLU A 186 -2.73 30.74 -12.71
C GLU A 186 -3.43 32.12 -12.73
N ARG A 187 -4.73 32.16 -12.45
CA ARG A 187 -5.47 33.42 -12.29
C ARG A 187 -4.97 34.19 -11.07
N LEU A 188 -4.84 33.52 -9.92
CA LEU A 188 -4.35 34.14 -8.68
C LEU A 188 -2.89 34.61 -8.81
N ILE A 189 -2.05 33.89 -9.57
CA ILE A 189 -0.68 34.31 -9.89
C ILE A 189 -0.71 35.66 -10.63
N ARG A 190 -1.57 35.78 -11.63
CA ARG A 190 -1.73 37.04 -12.41
C ARG A 190 -2.25 38.19 -11.55
N GLU A 191 -3.06 37.92 -10.53
CA GLU A 191 -3.57 38.90 -9.57
C GLU A 191 -2.57 39.22 -8.43
N GLY A 192 -1.38 38.57 -8.38
CA GLY A 192 -0.39 38.78 -7.33
C GLY A 192 -0.74 38.16 -5.96
N LYS A 193 -1.71 37.24 -5.93
CA LYS A 193 -2.29 36.65 -4.69
C LYS A 193 -1.85 35.20 -4.45
N VAL A 194 -0.60 34.86 -4.67
CA VAL A 194 -0.16 33.44 -4.61
C VAL A 194 0.37 33.05 -3.24
N GLU A 195 -0.24 32.04 -2.63
CA GLU A 195 0.39 31.23 -1.59
C GLU A 195 1.11 30.03 -2.22
N LYS A 196 2.44 29.95 -2.04
CA LYS A 196 3.22 28.79 -2.46
C LYS A 196 2.92 27.62 -1.52
N VAL A 197 2.37 26.55 -2.05
CA VAL A 197 2.23 25.29 -1.33
C VAL A 197 3.60 24.69 -1.07
N SER A 198 3.90 24.46 0.20
CA SER A 198 5.13 23.81 0.65
C SER A 198 4.80 22.65 1.60
N TYR A 199 5.77 21.81 1.92
CA TYR A 199 5.57 20.80 2.98
C TYR A 199 5.25 21.44 4.34
N ALA A 200 5.69 22.67 4.61
CA ALA A 200 5.30 23.40 5.82
C ALA A 200 3.79 23.65 5.89
N THR A 201 3.11 23.86 4.76
CA THR A 201 1.64 23.98 4.68
C THR A 201 0.96 22.69 5.15
N LEU A 202 1.52 21.52 4.81
CA LEU A 202 1.00 20.21 5.24
C LEU A 202 1.28 19.92 6.73
N LEU A 203 2.32 20.52 7.29
CA LEU A 203 2.74 20.32 8.67
C LEU A 203 2.22 21.42 9.60
N SER A 204 1.18 22.16 9.21
CA SER A 204 0.58 23.23 10.01
C SER A 204 -0.95 23.13 10.06
N GLY A 205 -1.55 23.72 11.08
CA GLY A 205 -3.00 23.89 11.22
C GLY A 205 -3.81 22.60 11.08
N ILE A 206 -4.87 22.68 10.28
CA ILE A 206 -5.78 21.54 10.02
C ILE A 206 -5.12 20.42 9.22
N ASN A 207 -4.16 20.76 8.35
CA ASN A 207 -3.42 19.78 7.56
C ASN A 207 -2.58 18.86 8.44
N LEU A 208 -1.87 19.42 9.43
CA LEU A 208 -1.10 18.62 10.38
C LEU A 208 -2.00 17.64 11.14
N LYS A 209 -3.18 18.07 11.59
CA LYS A 209 -4.15 17.18 12.25
C LYS A 209 -4.57 16.04 11.32
N THR A 210 -4.77 16.35 10.03
CA THR A 210 -5.12 15.36 9.01
C THR A 210 -3.97 14.38 8.76
N VAL A 211 -2.74 14.87 8.61
CA VAL A 211 -1.54 14.02 8.46
C VAL A 211 -1.38 13.09 9.65
N LEU A 212 -1.50 13.62 10.89
CA LEU A 212 -1.39 12.82 12.11
C LEU A 212 -2.50 11.75 12.19
N PHE A 213 -3.75 12.12 11.86
CA PHE A 213 -4.87 11.16 11.80
C PHE A 213 -4.58 10.03 10.79
N LEU A 214 -4.20 10.37 9.56
CA LEU A 214 -3.91 9.38 8.52
C LEU A 214 -2.69 8.52 8.85
N CYS A 215 -1.65 9.10 9.44
CA CYS A 215 -0.52 8.32 9.96
C CYS A 215 -0.95 7.41 11.12
N GLY A 216 -1.80 7.89 12.03
CA GLY A 216 -2.36 7.09 13.11
C GLY A 216 -3.15 5.88 12.60
N VAL A 217 -3.92 6.07 11.52
CA VAL A 217 -4.69 4.99 10.89
C VAL A 217 -3.78 4.05 10.10
N TYR A 218 -2.98 4.56 9.18
CA TYR A 218 -2.30 3.76 8.18
C TYR A 218 -0.88 3.37 8.56
N THR A 219 -0.09 4.30 9.08
CA THR A 219 1.31 4.01 9.41
C THR A 219 1.39 3.00 10.55
N ILE A 220 0.60 3.19 11.61
CA ILE A 220 0.61 2.27 12.76
C ILE A 220 0.09 0.89 12.34
N TRP A 221 -0.98 0.83 11.54
CA TRP A 221 -1.45 -0.43 10.98
C TRP A 221 -0.41 -1.09 10.06
N ASN A 222 0.35 -0.31 9.28
CA ASN A 222 1.34 -0.84 8.35
C ASN A 222 2.48 -1.59 9.06
N LEU A 223 2.76 -1.27 10.33
CA LEU A 223 3.68 -2.06 11.16
C LEU A 223 3.14 -3.50 11.34
N CYS A 224 1.85 -3.64 11.60
CA CYS A 224 1.21 -4.97 11.69
C CYS A 224 1.20 -5.68 10.33
N ALA A 225 0.83 -4.96 9.27
CA ALA A 225 0.72 -5.49 7.92
C ALA A 225 2.07 -5.93 7.34
N SER A 226 3.17 -5.22 7.64
CA SER A 226 4.51 -5.64 7.23
C SER A 226 4.93 -6.93 7.93
N THR A 227 4.61 -7.09 9.21
CA THR A 227 4.86 -8.37 9.91
C THR A 227 4.04 -9.50 9.28
N TRP A 228 2.76 -9.26 8.99
CA TRP A 228 1.91 -10.23 8.31
C TRP A 228 2.45 -10.60 6.92
N GLY A 229 2.84 -9.62 6.12
CA GLY A 229 3.30 -9.86 4.75
C GLY A 229 4.63 -10.61 4.63
N PHE A 230 5.56 -10.39 5.57
CA PHE A 230 6.92 -10.96 5.48
C PHE A 230 7.14 -12.17 6.38
N PHE A 231 6.55 -12.18 7.58
CA PHE A 231 6.92 -13.15 8.60
C PHE A 231 5.86 -14.23 8.86
N MET A 232 4.65 -14.13 8.29
CA MET A 232 3.57 -15.08 8.61
C MET A 232 3.90 -16.54 8.28
N PRO A 233 4.48 -16.89 7.12
CA PRO A 233 4.87 -18.28 6.88
C PRO A 233 5.81 -18.82 7.97
N TYR A 234 6.82 -18.03 8.33
CA TYR A 234 7.75 -18.37 9.41
C TYR A 234 7.05 -18.51 10.77
N ILE A 235 6.11 -17.62 11.08
CA ILE A 235 5.35 -17.63 12.34
C ILE A 235 4.44 -18.87 12.39
N PHE A 236 3.75 -19.20 11.31
CA PHE A 236 2.92 -20.41 11.22
C PHE A 236 3.76 -21.69 11.44
N GLU A 237 4.96 -21.76 10.88
CA GLU A 237 5.83 -22.93 11.02
C GLU A 237 6.46 -23.03 12.41
N ASN A 238 7.05 -21.93 12.89
CA ASN A 238 7.88 -21.98 14.09
C ASN A 238 7.10 -21.78 15.40
N VAL A 239 6.05 -20.94 15.37
CA VAL A 239 5.19 -20.67 16.53
C VAL A 239 3.92 -21.50 16.47
N GLY A 240 3.26 -21.51 15.32
CA GLY A 240 2.03 -22.28 15.07
C GLY A 240 2.26 -23.78 14.92
N LYS A 241 3.52 -24.23 14.79
CA LYS A 241 3.92 -25.64 14.60
C LYS A 241 3.26 -26.33 13.40
N LEU A 242 2.95 -25.56 12.34
CA LEU A 242 2.37 -26.09 11.13
C LEU A 242 3.47 -26.61 10.18
N SER A 243 3.09 -27.55 9.32
CA SER A 243 3.98 -27.95 8.22
C SER A 243 4.14 -26.81 7.20
N ASN A 244 5.24 -26.81 6.46
CA ASN A 244 5.49 -25.79 5.42
C ASN A 244 4.33 -25.69 4.42
N SER A 245 3.80 -26.83 3.94
CA SER A 245 2.69 -26.82 2.99
C SER A 245 1.42 -26.17 3.55
N VAL A 246 1.10 -26.43 4.82
CA VAL A 246 -0.07 -25.83 5.49
C VAL A 246 0.17 -24.32 5.71
N SER A 247 1.38 -23.92 6.10
CA SER A 247 1.77 -22.52 6.29
C SER A 247 1.65 -21.70 5.00
N GLN A 248 2.09 -22.26 3.88
CA GLN A 248 1.92 -21.66 2.55
C GLN A 248 0.44 -21.56 2.17
N LEU A 249 -0.34 -22.61 2.38
CA LEU A 249 -1.79 -22.61 2.09
C LEU A 249 -2.53 -21.57 2.92
N MET A 250 -2.22 -21.42 4.21
CA MET A 250 -2.77 -20.39 5.08
C MET A 250 -2.45 -18.97 4.56
N SER A 251 -1.22 -18.76 4.10
CA SER A 251 -0.76 -17.49 3.56
C SER A 251 -1.51 -17.13 2.26
N VAL A 252 -1.61 -18.08 1.32
CA VAL A 252 -2.40 -17.90 0.08
C VAL A 252 -3.87 -17.65 0.41
N GLY A 253 -4.44 -18.45 1.32
CA GLY A 253 -5.82 -18.29 1.76
C GLY A 253 -6.13 -16.90 2.29
N SER A 254 -5.19 -16.30 3.03
CA SER A 254 -5.33 -14.95 3.55
C SER A 254 -5.41 -13.88 2.44
N PHE A 255 -4.64 -14.01 1.36
CA PHE A 255 -4.74 -13.12 0.18
C PHE A 255 -6.07 -13.31 -0.58
N VAL A 256 -6.53 -14.56 -0.72
CA VAL A 256 -7.84 -14.84 -1.34
C VAL A 256 -8.97 -14.22 -0.52
N ILE A 257 -8.94 -14.36 0.80
CA ILE A 257 -9.92 -13.74 1.69
C ILE A 257 -9.84 -12.20 1.59
N SER A 258 -8.65 -11.63 1.51
CA SER A 258 -8.45 -10.19 1.31
C SER A 258 -9.09 -9.70 0.01
N PHE A 259 -8.90 -10.41 -1.07
CA PHE A 259 -9.53 -10.15 -2.36
C PHE A 259 -11.07 -10.19 -2.28
N LEU A 260 -11.62 -11.25 -1.68
CA LEU A 260 -13.08 -11.40 -1.49
C LEU A 260 -13.64 -10.32 -0.56
N ALA A 261 -12.95 -10.00 0.53
CA ALA A 261 -13.37 -8.97 1.47
C ALA A 261 -13.39 -7.58 0.83
N THR A 262 -12.41 -7.26 -0.02
CA THR A 262 -12.42 -6.00 -0.76
C THR A 262 -13.67 -5.89 -1.62
N PHE A 263 -14.00 -6.95 -2.37
CA PHE A 263 -15.14 -6.95 -3.29
C PHE A 263 -16.50 -6.95 -2.56
N PHE A 264 -16.68 -7.87 -1.61
CA PHE A 264 -17.98 -8.08 -0.96
C PHE A 264 -18.23 -7.16 0.22
N ILE A 265 -17.19 -6.70 0.92
CA ILE A 265 -17.32 -5.84 2.10
C ILE A 265 -17.05 -4.39 1.73
N PHE A 266 -15.81 -4.03 1.37
CA PHE A 266 -15.46 -2.63 1.18
C PHE A 266 -16.18 -1.97 0.00
N MET A 267 -16.16 -2.59 -1.18
CA MET A 267 -16.79 -2.03 -2.39
C MET A 267 -18.33 -2.00 -2.33
N GLN A 268 -18.97 -2.87 -1.52
CA GLN A 268 -20.42 -2.89 -1.40
C GLN A 268 -20.95 -2.07 -0.22
N LEU A 269 -20.22 -2.05 0.88
CA LEU A 269 -20.68 -1.44 2.12
C LEU A 269 -20.03 -0.07 2.41
N GLY A 270 -18.87 0.23 1.85
CA GLY A 270 -18.11 1.45 2.13
C GLY A 270 -18.81 2.77 1.77
N ASP A 271 -19.77 2.73 0.83
CA ASP A 271 -20.61 3.89 0.48
C ASP A 271 -22.05 3.75 1.02
N ARG A 272 -22.45 2.58 1.56
CA ARG A 272 -23.81 2.31 2.05
C ARG A 272 -23.93 2.33 3.56
N MET A 273 -22.88 1.99 4.27
CA MET A 273 -22.80 2.03 5.73
C MET A 273 -22.02 3.24 6.19
N SER A 274 -22.24 3.64 7.45
CA SER A 274 -21.33 4.61 8.10
C SER A 274 -19.90 4.07 8.06
N ARG A 275 -19.00 4.83 7.46
CA ARG A 275 -17.57 4.49 7.34
C ARG A 275 -16.92 4.27 8.71
N ARG A 276 -17.37 5.05 9.70
CA ARG A 276 -16.94 4.90 11.09
C ARG A 276 -17.31 3.53 11.66
N LEU A 277 -18.57 3.09 11.43
CA LEU A 277 -19.05 1.80 11.93
C LEU A 277 -18.34 0.64 11.23
N LEU A 278 -18.23 0.71 9.89
CA LEU A 278 -17.57 -0.33 9.09
C LEU A 278 -16.09 -0.47 9.48
N TYR A 279 -15.37 0.67 9.58
CA TYR A 279 -14.00 0.68 10.04
C TYR A 279 -13.85 0.12 11.46
N GLY A 280 -14.75 0.51 12.38
CA GLY A 280 -14.76 0.05 13.76
C GLY A 280 -14.92 -1.47 13.88
N ILE A 281 -15.86 -2.06 13.13
CA ILE A 281 -16.07 -3.52 13.12
C ILE A 281 -14.83 -4.23 12.57
N ILE A 282 -14.34 -3.82 11.39
CA ILE A 282 -13.24 -4.48 10.70
C ILE A 282 -11.93 -4.32 11.49
N GLY A 283 -11.66 -3.14 12.05
CA GLY A 283 -10.49 -2.92 12.90
C GLY A 283 -10.56 -3.71 14.20
N GLY A 284 -11.75 -3.83 14.81
CA GLY A 284 -11.96 -4.62 16.03
C GLY A 284 -11.66 -6.11 15.84
N ILE A 285 -12.16 -6.70 14.75
CA ILE A 285 -11.84 -8.11 14.45
C ILE A 285 -10.36 -8.34 14.16
N TYR A 286 -9.66 -7.33 13.63
CA TYR A 286 -8.21 -7.42 13.41
C TYR A 286 -7.40 -7.40 14.71
N VAL A 287 -7.82 -6.62 15.69
CA VAL A 287 -7.22 -6.65 17.04
C VAL A 287 -7.41 -8.05 17.66
N ILE A 288 -8.62 -8.64 17.54
CA ILE A 288 -8.89 -10.00 18.02
C ILE A 288 -8.03 -11.02 17.28
N ALA A 289 -7.83 -10.86 15.97
CA ALA A 289 -6.97 -11.75 15.19
C ALA A 289 -5.54 -11.77 15.76
N TRP A 290 -4.92 -10.61 15.92
CA TRP A 290 -3.56 -10.55 16.45
C TRP A 290 -3.44 -10.95 17.91
N PHE A 291 -4.50 -10.80 18.70
CA PHE A 291 -4.52 -11.23 20.10
C PHE A 291 -4.27 -12.74 20.24
N VAL A 292 -4.69 -13.56 19.29
CA VAL A 292 -4.43 -15.01 19.28
C VAL A 292 -2.95 -15.33 19.46
N TRP A 293 -2.06 -14.54 18.85
CA TRP A 293 -0.61 -14.77 18.91
C TRP A 293 0.05 -14.33 20.22
N THR A 294 -0.70 -13.72 21.13
CA THR A 294 -0.23 -13.42 22.49
C THR A 294 -0.43 -14.60 23.46
N LEU A 295 -1.18 -15.60 23.04
CA LEU A 295 -1.40 -16.81 23.82
C LEU A 295 -0.13 -17.70 23.82
N PRO A 296 0.05 -18.53 24.86
CA PRO A 296 1.08 -19.56 24.86
C PRO A 296 0.92 -20.51 23.65
N ALA A 297 2.05 -20.99 23.11
CA ALA A 297 2.02 -21.81 21.89
C ALA A 297 1.25 -23.13 22.05
N ASP A 298 1.22 -23.69 23.25
CA ASP A 298 0.46 -24.89 23.60
C ASP A 298 -1.06 -24.71 23.65
N MET A 299 -1.51 -23.45 23.74
CA MET A 299 -2.93 -23.08 23.66
C MET A 299 -3.40 -22.80 22.22
N LEU A 300 -2.50 -22.68 21.25
CA LEU A 300 -2.86 -22.39 19.87
C LEU A 300 -3.52 -23.59 19.20
N SER A 301 -4.80 -23.49 18.90
CA SER A 301 -5.53 -24.49 18.11
C SER A 301 -5.56 -24.14 16.63
N MET A 302 -5.74 -25.14 15.76
CA MET A 302 -5.91 -24.93 14.32
C MET A 302 -7.05 -23.96 14.02
N TRP A 303 -8.14 -24.01 14.77
CA TRP A 303 -9.28 -23.09 14.59
C TRP A 303 -8.92 -21.64 14.89
N MET A 304 -8.07 -21.36 15.87
CA MET A 304 -7.59 -20.01 16.16
C MET A 304 -6.69 -19.50 15.03
N LEU A 305 -5.87 -20.35 14.43
CA LEU A 305 -5.04 -19.98 13.29
C LEU A 305 -5.88 -19.73 12.03
N ILE A 306 -6.92 -20.52 11.78
CA ILE A 306 -7.89 -20.28 10.71
C ILE A 306 -8.64 -18.96 10.97
N MET A 307 -9.10 -18.71 12.19
CA MET A 307 -9.74 -17.45 12.57
C MET A 307 -8.82 -16.26 12.31
N PHE A 308 -7.55 -16.38 12.68
CA PHE A 308 -6.56 -15.33 12.37
C PHE A 308 -6.47 -15.07 10.87
N VAL A 309 -6.35 -16.11 10.05
CA VAL A 309 -6.27 -16.00 8.58
C VAL A 309 -7.49 -15.28 8.01
N VAL A 310 -8.69 -15.66 8.48
CA VAL A 310 -9.95 -15.05 8.03
C VAL A 310 -10.01 -13.59 8.45
N PHE A 311 -9.81 -13.28 9.72
CA PHE A 311 -9.97 -11.93 10.26
C PHE A 311 -8.87 -10.97 9.75
N ALA A 312 -7.63 -11.44 9.68
CA ALA A 312 -6.53 -10.66 9.09
C ALA A 312 -6.76 -10.43 7.59
N GLY A 313 -7.18 -11.47 6.86
CA GLY A 313 -7.53 -11.34 5.44
C GLY A 313 -8.67 -10.35 5.20
N VAL A 314 -9.74 -10.41 5.98
CA VAL A 314 -10.85 -9.43 5.91
C VAL A 314 -10.35 -8.01 6.15
N ASN A 315 -9.52 -7.80 7.18
CA ASN A 315 -8.96 -6.49 7.47
C ASN A 315 -8.03 -5.98 6.37
N ASN A 316 -7.14 -6.81 5.83
CA ASN A 316 -6.24 -6.42 4.77
C ASN A 316 -6.99 -6.03 3.48
N GLY A 317 -8.15 -6.65 3.21
CA GLY A 317 -8.96 -6.30 2.04
C GLY A 317 -9.87 -5.10 2.23
N SER A 318 -10.42 -4.90 3.44
CA SER A 318 -11.50 -3.93 3.67
C SER A 318 -11.27 -2.99 4.85
N GLY A 319 -10.11 -3.07 5.51
CA GLY A 319 -9.77 -2.27 6.69
C GLY A 319 -8.93 -1.04 6.38
N GLN A 320 -7.92 -0.81 7.22
CA GLN A 320 -7.17 0.44 7.32
C GLN A 320 -6.60 0.94 6.00
N GLN A 321 -6.05 0.07 5.16
CA GLN A 321 -5.47 0.49 3.87
C GLN A 321 -6.55 1.04 2.92
N ALA A 322 -7.69 0.39 2.82
CA ALA A 322 -8.77 0.82 1.96
C ALA A 322 -9.36 2.16 2.44
N PHE A 323 -9.55 2.32 3.75
CA PHE A 323 -10.02 3.58 4.34
C PHE A 323 -8.97 4.69 4.26
N TYR A 324 -7.68 4.38 4.47
CA TYR A 324 -6.62 5.37 4.28
C TYR A 324 -6.60 5.91 2.86
N GLN A 325 -6.65 5.04 1.86
CA GLN A 325 -6.70 5.43 0.45
C GLN A 325 -7.88 6.37 0.16
N LEU A 326 -9.05 6.05 0.69
CA LEU A 326 -10.26 6.84 0.54
C LEU A 326 -10.13 8.20 1.26
N TRP A 327 -9.83 8.20 2.56
CA TRP A 327 -9.75 9.41 3.36
C TRP A 327 -8.59 10.33 2.98
N CYS A 328 -7.45 9.79 2.61
CA CYS A 328 -6.32 10.58 2.13
C CYS A 328 -6.68 11.36 0.86
N SER A 329 -7.48 10.75 -0.02
CA SER A 329 -7.96 11.39 -1.23
C SER A 329 -9.10 12.40 -1.00
N GLU A 330 -9.85 12.28 0.09
CA GLU A 330 -10.99 13.15 0.39
C GLU A 330 -10.64 14.36 1.29
N LEU A 331 -9.65 14.21 2.17
CA LEU A 331 -9.39 15.16 3.24
C LEU A 331 -8.44 16.30 2.88
N PHE A 332 -7.79 16.23 1.72
CA PHE A 332 -6.91 17.28 1.22
C PHE A 332 -7.47 17.96 -0.01
N PRO A 333 -7.31 19.31 -0.13
CA PRO A 333 -7.67 20.06 -1.34
C PRO A 333 -6.92 19.55 -2.57
N THR A 334 -7.53 19.67 -3.73
CA THR A 334 -6.97 19.22 -5.03
C THR A 334 -5.58 19.81 -5.31
N LYS A 335 -5.33 21.04 -4.87
CA LYS A 335 -4.07 21.79 -5.05
C LYS A 335 -2.82 21.06 -4.51
N TYR A 336 -2.95 20.28 -3.43
CA TYR A 336 -1.82 19.57 -2.80
C TYR A 336 -2.17 18.15 -2.31
N ARG A 337 -3.24 17.56 -2.84
CA ARG A 337 -3.72 16.22 -2.46
C ARG A 337 -2.67 15.15 -2.69
N ALA A 338 -2.06 15.12 -3.86
CA ALA A 338 -1.04 14.13 -4.19
C ALA A 338 0.24 14.33 -3.38
N THR A 339 0.64 15.59 -3.10
CA THR A 339 1.77 15.89 -2.23
C THR A 339 1.53 15.38 -0.81
N ALA A 340 0.31 15.55 -0.28
CA ALA A 340 -0.06 15.07 1.05
C ALA A 340 -0.09 13.53 1.12
N GLN A 341 -0.60 12.87 0.10
CA GLN A 341 -0.55 11.40 -0.02
C GLN A 341 0.91 10.92 -0.07
N GLY A 342 1.74 11.57 -0.87
CA GLY A 342 3.16 11.25 -0.98
C GLY A 342 3.88 11.38 0.36
N LEU A 343 3.61 12.43 1.14
CA LEU A 343 4.19 12.64 2.46
C LEU A 343 3.77 11.55 3.45
N THR A 344 2.47 11.27 3.55
CA THR A 344 1.97 10.26 4.49
C THR A 344 2.42 8.84 4.10
N PHE A 345 2.49 8.55 2.80
CA PHE A 345 3.03 7.29 2.31
C PHE A 345 4.54 7.16 2.57
N PHE A 346 5.32 8.23 2.37
CA PHE A 346 6.74 8.27 2.72
C PHE A 346 6.97 7.95 4.19
N ILE A 347 6.27 8.63 5.10
CA ILE A 347 6.37 8.39 6.56
C ILE A 347 6.06 6.92 6.86
N THR A 348 4.99 6.39 6.27
CA THR A 348 4.57 5.00 6.48
C THR A 348 5.63 4.00 6.05
N ARG A 349 6.20 4.16 4.86
CA ARG A 349 7.17 3.21 4.32
C ARG A 349 8.51 3.23 5.05
N ILE A 350 8.96 4.41 5.49
CA ILE A 350 10.17 4.52 6.31
C ILE A 350 9.98 3.85 7.67
N LEU A 351 8.86 4.09 8.35
CA LEU A 351 8.60 3.48 9.66
C LEU A 351 8.36 1.96 9.54
N ALA A 352 7.71 1.51 8.48
CA ALA A 352 7.55 0.08 8.20
C ALA A 352 8.90 -0.61 7.93
N ALA A 353 9.84 0.05 7.24
CA ALA A 353 11.19 -0.47 7.03
C ALA A 353 11.96 -0.60 8.36
N ILE A 354 11.91 0.42 9.22
CA ILE A 354 12.51 0.39 10.56
C ILE A 354 11.91 -0.75 11.39
N TRP A 355 10.59 -0.89 11.39
CA TRP A 355 9.90 -1.95 12.13
C TRP A 355 10.27 -3.33 11.60
N GLY A 356 10.25 -3.54 10.28
CA GLY A 356 10.63 -4.81 9.65
C GLY A 356 12.05 -5.25 9.99
N PHE A 357 12.98 -4.29 10.16
CA PHE A 357 14.32 -4.56 10.67
C PHE A 357 14.32 -4.93 12.16
N SER A 358 13.45 -4.33 12.96
CA SER A 358 13.41 -4.52 14.42
C SER A 358 12.73 -5.82 14.84
N VAL A 359 11.75 -6.32 14.07
CA VAL A 359 10.94 -7.50 14.42
C VAL A 359 11.79 -8.75 14.67
N PRO A 360 12.73 -9.16 13.80
CA PRO A 360 13.56 -10.33 14.05
C PRO A 360 14.41 -10.21 15.34
N MET A 361 14.93 -9.02 15.63
CA MET A 361 15.72 -8.75 16.84
C MET A 361 14.86 -8.90 18.11
N ILE A 362 13.62 -8.41 18.07
CA ILE A 362 12.66 -8.55 19.18
C ILE A 362 12.30 -10.03 19.37
N MET A 363 12.06 -10.75 18.25
CA MET A 363 11.73 -12.17 18.28
C MET A 363 12.88 -13.02 18.85
N GLU A 364 14.12 -12.70 18.50
CA GLU A 364 15.31 -13.40 18.99
C GLU A 364 15.56 -13.11 20.48
N SER A 365 15.43 -11.85 20.91
CA SER A 365 15.76 -11.42 22.28
C SER A 365 14.65 -11.75 23.30
N PHE A 366 13.38 -11.61 22.91
CA PHE A 366 12.23 -11.68 23.83
C PHE A 366 11.19 -12.73 23.44
N GLY A 367 11.36 -13.37 22.28
CA GLY A 367 10.38 -14.31 21.71
C GLY A 367 9.25 -13.61 20.96
N PHE A 368 8.56 -14.38 20.09
CA PHE A 368 7.49 -13.85 19.24
C PHE A 368 6.29 -13.30 20.01
N ARG A 369 6.00 -13.83 21.19
CA ARG A 369 4.88 -13.37 22.03
C ARG A 369 4.97 -11.88 22.35
N TYR A 370 6.16 -11.38 22.66
CA TYR A 370 6.36 -9.93 22.91
C TYR A 370 6.16 -9.10 21.65
N ALA A 371 6.66 -9.56 20.51
CA ALA A 371 6.39 -8.91 19.22
C ALA A 371 4.88 -8.88 18.94
N ALA A 372 4.15 -9.98 19.19
CA ALA A 372 2.71 -10.06 19.03
C ALA A 372 1.96 -9.07 19.95
N MET A 373 2.39 -8.90 21.20
CA MET A 373 1.80 -7.90 22.12
C MET A 373 1.96 -6.47 21.59
N LEU A 374 3.12 -6.12 21.03
CA LEU A 374 3.34 -4.82 20.40
C LEU A 374 2.45 -4.64 19.17
N ILE A 375 2.31 -5.69 18.34
CA ILE A 375 1.44 -5.66 17.17
C ILE A 375 -0.03 -5.48 17.56
N VAL A 376 -0.50 -6.15 18.62
CA VAL A 376 -1.86 -5.93 19.17
C VAL A 376 -2.03 -4.49 19.62
N ALA A 377 -1.04 -3.91 20.31
CA ALA A 377 -1.09 -2.51 20.72
C ALA A 377 -1.16 -1.57 19.50
N PHE A 378 -0.36 -1.80 18.47
CA PHE A 378 -0.42 -1.02 17.23
C PHE A 378 -1.77 -1.18 16.52
N ALA A 379 -2.29 -2.40 16.41
CA ALA A 379 -3.60 -2.66 15.82
C ALA A 379 -4.70 -1.93 16.59
N ALA A 380 -4.67 -1.97 17.92
CA ALA A 380 -5.63 -1.29 18.79
C ALA A 380 -5.54 0.24 18.68
N ILE A 381 -4.34 0.81 18.63
CA ILE A 381 -4.14 2.25 18.47
C ILE A 381 -4.70 2.69 17.10
N SER A 382 -4.34 2.00 16.01
CA SER A 382 -4.86 2.31 14.68
C SER A 382 -6.38 2.20 14.62
N TRP A 383 -6.95 1.15 15.21
CA TRP A 383 -8.40 0.95 15.32
C TRP A 383 -9.09 2.09 16.08
N LEU A 384 -8.58 2.47 17.25
CA LEU A 384 -9.16 3.55 18.06
C LEU A 384 -9.06 4.91 17.34
N VAL A 385 -7.88 5.24 16.79
CA VAL A 385 -7.67 6.50 16.05
C VAL A 385 -8.65 6.62 14.88
N GLY A 386 -8.79 5.57 14.07
CA GLY A 386 -9.70 5.60 12.93
C GLY A 386 -11.17 5.57 13.34
N THR A 387 -11.55 4.79 14.36
CA THR A 387 -12.94 4.73 14.82
C THR A 387 -13.39 6.03 15.47
N ILE A 388 -12.56 6.65 16.29
CA ILE A 388 -12.90 7.92 16.99
C ILE A 388 -12.81 9.09 16.01
N GLY A 389 -11.75 9.15 15.21
CA GLY A 389 -11.44 10.25 14.32
C GLY A 389 -12.09 10.18 12.93
N ALA A 390 -12.86 9.12 12.60
CA ALA A 390 -13.44 8.94 11.27
C ALA A 390 -14.22 10.19 10.82
N PRO A 391 -13.85 10.78 9.67
CA PRO A 391 -14.57 11.93 9.12
C PRO A 391 -15.91 11.50 8.52
N LYS A 392 -16.89 12.37 8.57
CA LYS A 392 -18.22 12.16 7.94
C LYS A 392 -18.18 12.66 6.49
N THR A 393 -17.69 11.84 5.58
CA THR A 393 -17.47 12.20 4.16
C THR A 393 -18.38 11.44 3.20
N GLU A 394 -19.25 10.56 3.72
CA GLU A 394 -20.15 9.73 2.92
C GLU A 394 -21.11 10.58 2.08
N GLY A 395 -21.17 10.29 0.78
CA GLY A 395 -22.09 10.94 -0.17
C GLY A 395 -21.76 12.39 -0.52
N LYS A 396 -20.69 12.98 0.05
CA LYS A 396 -20.29 14.35 -0.20
C LYS A 396 -19.33 14.46 -1.39
N THR A 397 -19.47 15.56 -2.15
CA THR A 397 -18.46 15.91 -3.17
C THR A 397 -17.15 16.35 -2.51
N LEU A 398 -16.02 16.25 -3.23
CA LEU A 398 -14.72 16.70 -2.73
C LEU A 398 -14.76 18.18 -2.33
N LYS A 399 -15.44 19.00 -3.13
CA LYS A 399 -15.65 20.43 -2.87
C LYS A 399 -16.45 20.69 -1.60
N GLN A 400 -17.50 19.93 -1.33
CA GLN A 400 -18.27 20.05 -0.09
C GLN A 400 -17.42 19.68 1.14
N ILE A 401 -16.63 18.63 1.06
CA ILE A 401 -15.72 18.23 2.13
C ILE A 401 -14.69 19.32 2.39
N GLU A 402 -14.15 19.91 1.34
CA GLU A 402 -13.17 21.00 1.42
C GLU A 402 -13.75 22.24 2.12
N ILE A 403 -14.93 22.70 1.70
CA ILE A 403 -15.61 23.85 2.31
C ILE A 403 -15.95 23.59 3.79
N GLU A 404 -16.46 22.40 4.14
CA GLU A 404 -16.75 22.06 5.54
C GLU A 404 -15.50 22.03 6.42
N ARG A 405 -14.35 21.67 5.87
CA ARG A 405 -13.12 21.52 6.64
C ARG A 405 -12.33 22.83 6.75
N TYR A 406 -12.27 23.60 5.69
CA TYR A 406 -11.44 24.81 5.62
C TYR A 406 -12.26 26.10 5.74
N GLY A 407 -13.61 26.01 5.71
CA GLY A 407 -14.51 27.16 5.73
C GLY A 407 -14.66 27.88 4.38
N HIS A 408 -13.86 27.50 3.39
CA HIS A 408 -13.85 28.03 2.03
C HIS A 408 -13.18 27.02 1.08
N GLU A 409 -13.31 27.24 -0.23
CA GLU A 409 -12.47 26.54 -1.20
C GLU A 409 -11.02 27.01 -1.06
N VAL A 410 -10.08 26.07 -0.98
CA VAL A 410 -8.64 26.38 -0.94
C VAL A 410 -8.16 26.64 -2.36
N LYS A 411 -8.03 27.90 -2.67
CA LYS A 411 -7.66 28.39 -4.00
C LYS A 411 -6.15 28.49 -4.19
#